data_a487f6918eabc2c914a5ecadf3bc7c67
#
_entry.id   a487f6918eabc2c914a5ecadf3bc7c67
#
_cell.length_a   1.000
_cell.length_b   1.000
_cell.length_c   1.000
_cell.angle_alpha   90.00
_cell.angle_beta   90.00
_cell.angle_gamma   90.00
#
_symmetry.space_group_name_H-M   'P 1'
#
loop_
_entity.id
_entity.type
_entity.pdbx_description
1 polymer ?
#
loop_
_entity_poly.entity_id
_entity_poly.type
_entity_poly.pdbx_seq_one_letter_code
_entity_poly.pdbx_strand_id
1 'polypeptide(L)'
;MFNDTPQMVSETDVVVIGGGPAGATASTLIAQKGYKVELFEREKFPRFHIGESMIPETYWVLERLNMLPKMRASKFVHKHSVQFVSANGRQSAPFYFYDNKPHECSQTWQVVRSEFDLMMLNNAREHGVNAHEGVRVLDVLFDGERATGVRIQEPDGQ
;
A
#
# COMPACT_ATOMS: atom_id res chain seq x y z
N MET A 1 -0.29 -15.80 37.66
CA MET A 1 -1.34 -14.78 37.51
C MET A 1 -1.30 -14.34 36.08
N PHE A 2 -2.22 -14.80 35.26
CA PHE A 2 -2.37 -14.33 33.89
C PHE A 2 -3.13 -13.01 33.96
N ASN A 3 -2.51 -11.91 33.51
CA ASN A 3 -3.18 -10.64 33.35
C ASN A 3 -4.21 -10.78 32.23
N ASP A 4 -5.47 -10.89 32.57
CA ASP A 4 -6.60 -10.68 31.65
C ASP A 4 -6.67 -9.18 31.34
N THR A 5 -5.87 -8.72 30.41
CA THR A 5 -6.07 -7.40 29.81
C THR A 5 -7.31 -7.50 28.90
N PRO A 6 -8.26 -6.58 28.98
CA PRO A 6 -9.48 -6.66 28.17
C PRO A 6 -9.11 -6.64 26.70
N GLN A 7 -9.36 -7.77 26.01
CA GLN A 7 -9.25 -7.86 24.58
C GLN A 7 -10.28 -6.94 23.95
N MET A 8 -9.84 -5.95 23.20
CA MET A 8 -10.74 -5.23 22.28
C MET A 8 -11.14 -6.22 21.16
N VAL A 9 -12.30 -6.82 21.29
CA VAL A 9 -12.89 -7.65 20.25
C VAL A 9 -13.67 -6.72 19.33
N SER A 10 -13.08 -6.35 18.19
CA SER A 10 -13.83 -5.74 17.10
C SER A 10 -14.16 -6.82 16.08
N GLU A 11 -15.44 -6.96 15.71
CA GLU A 11 -15.82 -7.82 14.62
C GLU A 11 -15.55 -7.10 13.29
N THR A 12 -14.79 -7.75 12.42
CA THR A 12 -14.45 -7.28 11.08
C THR A 12 -14.58 -8.41 10.07
N ASP A 13 -14.83 -8.05 8.81
CA ASP A 13 -14.91 -9.05 7.74
C ASP A 13 -13.51 -9.47 7.26
N VAL A 14 -12.57 -8.52 7.25
CA VAL A 14 -11.22 -8.73 6.73
C VAL A 14 -10.17 -8.03 7.58
N VAL A 15 -9.09 -8.75 7.87
CA VAL A 15 -7.88 -8.18 8.45
C VAL A 15 -6.77 -8.14 7.40
N VAL A 16 -6.15 -6.98 7.24
CA VAL A 16 -4.99 -6.77 6.37
C VAL A 16 -3.75 -6.50 7.23
N ILE A 17 -2.70 -7.28 7.00
CA ILE A 17 -1.43 -7.15 7.72
C ILE A 17 -0.41 -6.45 6.83
N GLY A 18 -0.01 -5.25 7.21
CA GLY A 18 0.92 -4.39 6.50
C GLY A 18 0.24 -3.26 5.73
N GLY A 19 0.62 -2.01 6.02
CA GLY A 19 0.08 -0.77 5.45
C GLY A 19 0.85 -0.23 4.23
N GLY A 20 1.77 -1.01 3.66
CA GLY A 20 2.46 -0.63 2.42
C GLY A 20 1.51 -0.60 1.20
N PRO A 21 2.02 -0.28 0.00
CA PRO A 21 1.18 -0.11 -1.20
C PRO A 21 0.26 -1.30 -1.50
N ALA A 22 0.71 -2.53 -1.28
CA ALA A 22 -0.10 -3.72 -1.51
C ALA A 22 -1.28 -3.82 -0.51
N GLY A 23 -1.00 -3.66 0.78
CA GLY A 23 -2.04 -3.72 1.81
C GLY A 23 -3.03 -2.56 1.72
N ALA A 24 -2.55 -1.34 1.49
CA ALA A 24 -3.41 -0.18 1.26
C ALA A 24 -4.29 -0.35 0.01
N THR A 25 -3.74 -0.93 -1.07
CA THR A 25 -4.52 -1.25 -2.28
C THR A 25 -5.61 -2.29 -2.00
N ALA A 26 -5.23 -3.42 -1.39
CA ALA A 26 -6.16 -4.52 -1.13
C ALA A 26 -7.28 -4.05 -0.19
N SER A 27 -6.94 -3.40 0.91
CA SER A 27 -7.91 -2.91 1.89
C SER A 27 -8.88 -1.88 1.29
N THR A 28 -8.38 -0.94 0.47
CA THR A 28 -9.25 0.03 -0.24
C THR A 28 -10.25 -0.68 -1.15
N LEU A 29 -9.78 -1.62 -1.98
CA LEU A 29 -10.65 -2.32 -2.94
C LEU A 29 -11.68 -3.22 -2.23
N ILE A 30 -11.34 -3.78 -1.10
CA ILE A 30 -12.23 -4.61 -0.28
C ILE A 30 -13.29 -3.70 0.39
N ALA A 31 -12.86 -2.59 0.99
CA ALA A 31 -13.76 -1.62 1.62
C ALA A 31 -14.74 -1.01 0.61
N GLN A 32 -14.31 -0.73 -0.64
CA GLN A 32 -15.20 -0.28 -1.73
C GLN A 32 -16.29 -1.31 -2.08
N LYS A 33 -16.16 -2.56 -1.67
CA LYS A 33 -17.20 -3.60 -1.81
C LYS A 33 -18.14 -3.68 -0.61
N GLY A 34 -17.96 -2.81 0.39
CA GLY A 34 -18.82 -2.73 1.56
C GLY A 34 -18.38 -3.61 2.74
N TYR A 35 -17.22 -4.26 2.65
CA TYR A 35 -16.67 -5.05 3.77
C TYR A 35 -16.02 -4.15 4.81
N LYS A 36 -16.14 -4.53 6.08
CA LYS A 36 -15.39 -3.92 7.18
C LYS A 36 -13.96 -4.41 7.16
N VAL A 37 -13.00 -3.50 7.08
CA VAL A 37 -11.58 -3.82 6.97
C VAL A 37 -10.81 -3.18 8.11
N GLU A 38 -10.08 -4.02 8.85
CA GLU A 38 -9.05 -3.61 9.80
C GLU A 38 -7.67 -3.81 9.15
N LEU A 39 -6.85 -2.76 9.12
CA LEU A 39 -5.49 -2.81 8.61
C LEU A 39 -4.52 -2.49 9.74
N PHE A 40 -3.53 -3.37 9.96
CA PHE A 40 -2.49 -3.19 10.97
C PHE A 40 -1.12 -3.01 10.32
N GLU A 41 -0.45 -1.90 10.66
CA GLU A 41 0.91 -1.58 10.24
C GLU A 41 1.78 -1.35 11.47
N ARG A 42 2.92 -2.05 11.51
CA ARG A 42 3.84 -2.00 12.66
C ARG A 42 4.60 -0.68 12.78
N GLU A 43 4.80 0.02 11.67
CA GLU A 43 5.52 1.29 11.64
C GLU A 43 4.53 2.47 11.59
N LYS A 44 4.99 3.64 12.01
CA LYS A 44 4.26 4.90 11.83
C LYS A 44 4.72 5.57 10.54
N PHE A 45 3.77 6.09 9.77
CA PHE A 45 4.07 6.85 8.56
C PHE A 45 4.29 8.35 8.87
N PRO A 46 5.09 9.09 8.06
CA PRO A 46 5.87 8.59 6.92
C PRO A 46 7.08 7.76 7.36
N ARG A 47 7.41 6.71 6.60
CA ARG A 47 8.57 5.84 6.87
C ARG A 47 9.38 5.62 5.60
N PHE A 48 10.68 5.39 5.77
CA PHE A 48 11.57 5.07 4.65
C PHE A 48 11.27 3.68 4.08
N HIS A 49 11.24 3.59 2.74
CA HIS A 49 11.18 2.32 2.03
C HIS A 49 11.85 2.45 0.66
N ILE A 50 12.34 1.34 0.09
CA ILE A 50 12.93 1.29 -1.25
C ILE A 50 11.86 0.85 -2.27
N GLY A 51 12.07 1.17 -3.56
CA GLY A 51 11.17 0.83 -4.64
C GLY A 51 10.31 2.00 -5.08
N GLU A 52 10.95 2.98 -5.72
CA GLU A 52 10.38 4.30 -6.06
C GLU A 52 9.88 4.39 -7.50
N SER A 53 10.37 3.50 -8.37
CA SER A 53 10.11 3.57 -9.81
C SER A 53 8.87 2.78 -10.19
N MET A 54 7.81 3.47 -10.60
CA MET A 54 6.58 2.84 -11.03
C MET A 54 6.64 2.46 -12.53
N ILE A 55 5.84 1.47 -12.91
CA ILE A 55 5.64 1.06 -14.30
C ILE A 55 4.30 1.61 -14.82
N PRO A 56 4.12 1.76 -16.14
CA PRO A 56 2.88 2.27 -16.74
C PRO A 56 1.61 1.56 -16.27
N GLU A 57 1.63 0.25 -16.13
CA GLU A 57 0.47 -0.56 -15.74
C GLU A 57 -0.07 -0.26 -14.32
N THR A 58 0.70 0.43 -13.47
CA THR A 58 0.21 0.91 -12.16
C THR A 58 -0.90 1.94 -12.31
N TYR A 59 -1.02 2.60 -13.47
CA TYR A 59 -2.10 3.53 -13.78
C TYR A 59 -3.48 2.94 -13.49
N TRP A 60 -3.74 1.72 -13.95
CA TRP A 60 -5.05 1.08 -13.81
C TRP A 60 -5.42 0.76 -12.37
N VAL A 61 -4.42 0.45 -11.55
CA VAL A 61 -4.62 0.26 -10.11
C VAL A 61 -4.95 1.59 -9.45
N LEU A 62 -4.17 2.64 -9.74
CA LEU A 62 -4.38 3.99 -9.20
C LEU A 62 -5.73 4.57 -9.63
N GLU A 63 -6.18 4.30 -10.85
CA GLU A 63 -7.49 4.69 -11.35
C GLU A 63 -8.61 4.04 -10.52
N ARG A 64 -8.55 2.72 -10.31
CA ARG A 64 -9.54 1.99 -9.50
C ARG A 64 -9.59 2.44 -8.04
N LEU A 65 -8.47 2.94 -7.52
CA LEU A 65 -8.34 3.48 -6.17
C LEU A 65 -8.78 4.95 -6.06
N ASN A 66 -9.18 5.60 -7.15
CA ASN A 66 -9.41 7.05 -7.24
C ASN A 66 -8.17 7.88 -6.86
N MET A 67 -6.97 7.34 -7.08
CA MET A 67 -5.70 7.97 -6.74
C MET A 67 -5.14 8.88 -7.82
N LEU A 68 -5.58 8.74 -9.08
CA LEU A 68 -5.01 9.54 -10.19
C LEU A 68 -5.04 11.05 -9.95
N PRO A 69 -6.12 11.66 -9.42
CA PRO A 69 -6.13 13.09 -9.12
C PRO A 69 -5.04 13.48 -8.09
N LYS A 70 -4.83 12.65 -7.06
CA LYS A 70 -3.81 12.88 -6.04
C LYS A 70 -2.40 12.74 -6.63
N MET A 71 -2.19 11.76 -7.50
CA MET A 71 -0.92 11.56 -8.20
C MET A 71 -0.58 12.75 -9.12
N ARG A 72 -1.56 13.23 -9.89
CA ARG A 72 -1.36 14.41 -10.78
C ARG A 72 -1.08 15.70 -9.99
N ALA A 73 -1.66 15.84 -8.80
CA ALA A 73 -1.43 16.99 -7.92
C ALA A 73 -0.12 16.89 -7.10
N SER A 74 0.51 15.73 -7.09
CA SER A 74 1.75 15.48 -6.34
C SER A 74 2.96 16.18 -6.99
N LYS A 75 4.06 16.25 -6.23
CA LYS A 75 5.36 16.70 -6.74
C LYS A 75 6.26 15.55 -7.23
N PHE A 76 5.70 14.36 -7.39
CA PHE A 76 6.45 13.21 -7.86
C PHE A 76 6.94 13.42 -9.30
N VAL A 77 8.15 12.99 -9.57
CA VAL A 77 8.76 13.13 -10.90
C VAL A 77 8.02 12.26 -11.91
N HIS A 78 7.64 12.86 -13.03
CA HIS A 78 7.04 12.12 -14.14
C HIS A 78 8.10 11.27 -14.85
N LYS A 79 7.74 10.03 -15.15
CA LYS A 79 8.59 9.05 -15.81
C LYS A 79 7.96 8.62 -17.13
N HIS A 80 8.68 8.80 -18.22
CA HIS A 80 8.22 8.57 -19.59
C HIS A 80 8.94 7.43 -20.29
N SER A 81 10.11 7.04 -19.78
CA SER A 81 10.96 6.04 -20.42
C SER A 81 11.80 5.28 -19.41
N VAL A 82 12.44 4.23 -19.89
CA VAL A 82 13.53 3.53 -19.20
C VAL A 82 14.72 3.42 -20.16
N GLN A 83 15.93 3.37 -19.59
CA GLN A 83 17.15 3.09 -20.31
C GLN A 83 17.93 2.03 -19.56
N PHE A 84 18.53 1.11 -20.29
CA PHE A 84 19.31 0.03 -19.70
C PHE A 84 20.80 0.30 -19.88
N VAL A 85 21.57 0.05 -18.83
CA VAL A 85 23.03 0.11 -18.83
C VAL A 85 23.54 -1.27 -18.43
N SER A 86 24.32 -1.89 -19.31
CA SER A 86 24.93 -3.20 -19.05
C SER A 86 26.15 -3.07 -18.14
N ALA A 87 26.61 -4.19 -17.57
CA ALA A 87 27.75 -4.22 -16.65
C ALA A 87 29.07 -3.70 -17.30
N ASN A 88 29.20 -3.75 -18.62
CA ASN A 88 30.35 -3.19 -19.35
C ASN A 88 30.16 -1.72 -19.79
N GLY A 89 29.15 -1.03 -19.27
CA GLY A 89 28.87 0.38 -19.53
C GLY A 89 28.15 0.67 -20.85
N ARG A 90 27.75 -0.35 -21.64
CA ARG A 90 26.98 -0.12 -22.87
C ARG A 90 25.56 0.30 -22.51
N GLN A 91 25.09 1.35 -23.16
CA GLN A 91 23.75 1.92 -22.96
C GLN A 91 22.84 1.54 -24.12
N SER A 92 21.58 1.21 -23.82
CA SER A 92 20.53 1.10 -24.82
C SER A 92 20.07 2.49 -25.28
N ALA A 93 19.35 2.56 -26.39
CA ALA A 93 18.49 3.71 -26.64
C ALA A 93 17.41 3.81 -25.52
N PRO A 94 16.91 5.00 -25.19
CA PRO A 94 15.76 5.13 -24.32
C PRO A 94 14.54 4.42 -24.89
N PHE A 95 13.85 3.65 -24.06
CA PHE A 95 12.60 3.00 -24.40
C PHE A 95 11.45 3.88 -23.88
N TYR A 96 10.83 4.64 -24.78
CA TYR A 96 9.69 5.48 -24.42
C TYR A 96 8.41 4.66 -24.35
N PHE A 97 7.70 4.77 -23.24
CA PHE A 97 6.48 3.99 -23.03
C PHE A 97 5.36 4.36 -24.01
N TYR A 98 5.27 5.63 -24.38
CA TYR A 98 4.26 6.15 -25.29
C TYR A 98 4.37 5.59 -26.71
N ASP A 99 5.58 5.27 -27.16
CA ASP A 99 5.81 4.69 -28.50
C ASP A 99 5.17 3.31 -28.63
N ASN A 100 5.03 2.58 -27.53
CA ASN A 100 4.39 1.26 -27.51
C ASN A 100 2.88 1.33 -27.22
N LYS A 101 2.45 2.29 -26.45
CA LYS A 101 1.06 2.46 -26.05
C LYS A 101 0.72 3.95 -25.96
N PRO A 102 0.18 4.57 -27.01
CA PRO A 102 -0.16 5.98 -27.02
C PRO A 102 -1.40 6.26 -26.15
N HIS A 103 -1.22 6.24 -24.86
CA HIS A 103 -2.27 6.45 -23.84
C HIS A 103 -1.65 7.17 -22.64
N GLU A 104 -2.48 7.86 -21.85
CA GLU A 104 -2.06 8.56 -20.63
C GLU A 104 -1.31 7.64 -19.65
N CYS A 105 -1.68 6.35 -19.58
CA CYS A 105 -0.99 5.38 -18.72
C CYS A 105 0.50 5.22 -19.04
N SER A 106 0.96 5.62 -20.24
CA SER A 106 2.36 5.59 -20.64
C SER A 106 3.22 6.68 -19.98
N GLN A 107 2.60 7.63 -19.27
CA GLN A 107 3.29 8.47 -18.32
C GLN A 107 3.05 7.91 -16.92
N THR A 108 4.12 7.62 -16.19
CA THR A 108 4.08 7.12 -14.83
C THR A 108 4.91 8.01 -13.90
N TRP A 109 5.26 7.55 -12.71
CA TRP A 109 5.94 8.35 -11.70
C TRP A 109 7.15 7.67 -11.11
N GLN A 110 8.12 8.51 -10.70
CA GLN A 110 9.13 8.18 -9.72
C GLN A 110 8.66 8.78 -8.40
N VAL A 111 8.35 7.95 -7.42
CA VAL A 111 7.73 8.39 -6.17
C VAL A 111 8.72 8.42 -5.01
N VAL A 112 8.52 9.32 -4.06
CA VAL A 112 9.14 9.24 -2.74
C VAL A 112 8.27 8.31 -1.90
N ARG A 113 8.78 7.11 -1.57
CA ARG A 113 7.99 6.04 -0.94
C ARG A 113 7.38 6.44 0.40
N SER A 114 8.05 7.24 1.20
CA SER A 114 7.49 7.72 2.47
C SER A 114 6.22 8.55 2.27
N GLU A 115 6.19 9.40 1.24
CA GLU A 115 5.03 10.23 0.90
C GLU A 115 3.96 9.42 0.17
N PHE A 116 4.36 8.59 -0.78
CA PHE A 116 3.46 7.76 -1.56
C PHE A 116 2.73 6.72 -0.69
N ASP A 117 3.46 6.03 0.18
CA ASP A 117 2.88 5.01 1.06
C ASP A 117 1.88 5.65 2.04
N LEU A 118 2.20 6.82 2.61
CA LEU A 118 1.27 7.59 3.43
C LEU A 118 0.03 8.04 2.64
N MET A 119 0.20 8.50 1.40
CA MET A 119 -0.91 8.89 0.52
C MET A 119 -1.83 7.70 0.25
N MET A 120 -1.28 6.52 0.01
CA MET A 120 -2.03 5.28 -0.19
C MET A 120 -2.81 4.87 1.07
N LEU A 121 -2.16 4.92 2.25
CA LEU A 121 -2.80 4.59 3.52
C LEU A 121 -3.94 5.56 3.86
N ASN A 122 -3.73 6.86 3.63
CA ASN A 122 -4.78 7.85 3.82
C ASN A 122 -5.94 7.64 2.84
N ASN A 123 -5.66 7.26 1.60
CA ASN A 123 -6.69 6.89 0.64
C ASN A 123 -7.51 5.69 1.12
N ALA A 124 -6.89 4.70 1.73
CA ALA A 124 -7.60 3.57 2.34
C ALA A 124 -8.54 4.04 3.46
N ARG A 125 -8.08 4.93 4.34
CA ARG A 125 -8.91 5.55 5.40
C ARG A 125 -10.12 6.32 4.83
N GLU A 126 -9.92 7.08 3.77
CA GLU A 126 -11.01 7.82 3.08
C GLU A 126 -12.07 6.88 2.52
N HIS A 127 -11.72 5.63 2.21
CA HIS A 127 -12.64 4.59 1.75
C HIS A 127 -13.21 3.72 2.88
N GLY A 128 -13.00 4.11 4.15
CA GLY A 128 -13.60 3.45 5.31
C GLY A 128 -12.77 2.32 5.91
N VAL A 129 -11.49 2.18 5.52
CA VAL A 129 -10.57 1.24 6.17
C VAL A 129 -10.17 1.78 7.54
N ASN A 130 -10.31 0.97 8.57
CA ASN A 130 -9.78 1.28 9.89
C ASN A 130 -8.30 0.88 9.94
N ALA A 131 -7.41 1.86 9.76
CA ALA A 131 -5.97 1.63 9.65
C ALA A 131 -5.22 2.05 10.92
N HIS A 132 -4.58 1.08 11.56
CA HIS A 132 -3.82 1.21 12.79
C HIS A 132 -2.32 1.23 12.48
N GLU A 133 -1.64 2.32 12.84
CA GLU A 133 -0.20 2.48 12.71
C GLU A 133 0.50 2.27 14.05
N GLY A 134 1.71 1.72 14.01
CA GLY A 134 2.48 1.37 15.20
C GLY A 134 1.99 0.08 15.88
N VAL A 135 1.09 -0.66 15.26
CA VAL A 135 0.50 -1.88 15.79
C VAL A 135 1.08 -3.10 15.07
N ARG A 136 1.75 -3.96 15.81
CA ARG A 136 2.37 -5.17 15.26
C ARG A 136 1.44 -6.38 15.41
N VAL A 137 1.14 -7.05 14.30
CA VAL A 137 0.53 -8.37 14.34
C VAL A 137 1.59 -9.39 14.74
N LEU A 138 1.32 -10.13 15.80
CA LEU A 138 2.22 -11.15 16.33
C LEU A 138 1.89 -12.54 15.77
N ASP A 139 0.59 -12.79 15.55
CA ASP A 139 0.10 -14.10 15.19
C ASP A 139 -1.25 -14.04 14.49
N VAL A 140 -1.58 -15.04 13.68
CA VAL A 140 -2.92 -15.24 13.13
C VAL A 140 -3.58 -16.37 13.92
N LEU A 141 -4.78 -16.13 14.41
CA LEU A 141 -5.54 -17.08 15.21
C LEU A 141 -6.40 -17.97 14.28
N PHE A 142 -6.41 -19.25 14.55
CA PHE A 142 -7.16 -20.23 13.77
C PHE A 142 -8.08 -21.08 14.66
N ASP A 143 -9.23 -21.44 14.09
CA ASP A 143 -10.09 -22.51 14.55
C ASP A 143 -10.13 -23.57 13.44
N GLY A 144 -9.41 -24.67 13.63
CA GLY A 144 -9.10 -25.61 12.57
C GLY A 144 -8.32 -24.94 11.42
N GLU A 145 -8.87 -24.97 10.21
CA GLU A 145 -8.28 -24.31 9.03
C GLU A 145 -8.78 -22.86 8.83
N ARG A 146 -9.73 -22.41 9.63
CA ARG A 146 -10.33 -21.09 9.50
C ARG A 146 -9.57 -20.06 10.32
N ALA A 147 -9.09 -18.99 9.66
CA ALA A 147 -8.59 -17.81 10.36
C ALA A 147 -9.75 -17.08 11.07
N THR A 148 -9.61 -16.85 12.38
CA THR A 148 -10.64 -16.26 13.22
C THR A 148 -10.27 -14.88 13.76
N GLY A 149 -9.02 -14.46 13.58
CA GLY A 149 -8.55 -13.16 14.03
C GLY A 149 -7.04 -13.07 14.04
N VAL A 150 -6.54 -12.02 14.66
CA VAL A 150 -5.10 -11.78 14.86
C VAL A 150 -4.83 -11.38 16.30
N ARG A 151 -3.64 -11.70 16.76
CA ARG A 151 -3.09 -11.17 18.00
C ARG A 151 -2.16 -10.02 17.68
N ILE A 152 -2.42 -8.88 18.28
CA ILE A 152 -1.67 -7.65 18.06
C ILE A 152 -0.86 -7.26 19.30
N GLN A 153 0.12 -6.43 19.09
CA GLN A 153 0.87 -5.70 20.11
C GLN A 153 0.77 -4.22 19.81
N GLU A 154 0.25 -3.46 20.74
CA GLU A 154 0.17 -2.00 20.65
C GLU A 154 1.52 -1.34 20.96
N PRO A 155 1.72 -0.05 20.56
CA PRO A 155 2.99 0.67 20.71
C PRO A 155 3.51 0.70 22.15
N ASP A 156 2.64 0.64 23.13
CA ASP A 156 2.96 0.72 24.57
C ASP A 156 3.23 -0.64 25.21
N GLY A 157 3.35 -1.70 24.40
CA GLY A 157 3.71 -3.04 24.87
C GLY A 157 2.59 -3.78 25.59
N GLN A 158 1.35 -3.33 25.47
CA GLN A 158 0.16 -4.03 25.98
C GLN A 158 -0.37 -5.06 24.99
#